data_ad43fd213628a58715eba4003e3fad5b
#
_entry.id   ad43fd213628a58715eba4003e3fad5b
#
_cell.length_a   1.000
_cell.length_b   1.000
_cell.length_c   1.000
_cell.angle_alpha   90.00
_cell.angle_beta   90.00
_cell.angle_gamma   90.00
#
_symmetry.space_group_name_H-M   'P 1'
#
loop_
_entity.id
_entity.type
_entity.pdbx_description
1 polymer ?
#
loop_
_entity_poly.entity_id
_entity_poly.type
_entity_poly.pdbx_seq_one_letter_code
_entity_poly.pdbx_strand_id
1 'polypeptide(L)'
;MAKITLGGNPSNTVADLPKIGQKAPEFKLVKTDMSEVSLSDYKGKNVILNIFPSVDTKVCAMSVREFNEKAASLDNTVVLCISKDLPFAQARFCGAEGIENAIPVSNFRNDSFGKDYGVELADGGFKGLNARAVVVVNPDGEVVYNQLVSEIGNEPDYEKALTVVK
;
A
#
# COMPACT_ATOMS: atom_id res chain seq x y z
N MET A 1 12.09 -4.03 -12.85
CA MET A 1 10.84 -4.73 -13.27
C MET A 1 10.73 -6.05 -12.50
N ALA A 2 9.60 -6.30 -11.88
CA ALA A 2 9.37 -7.53 -11.12
C ALA A 2 8.23 -8.32 -11.76
N LYS A 3 8.23 -9.63 -11.52
CA LYS A 3 7.21 -10.54 -12.07
C LYS A 3 6.26 -10.98 -10.97
N ILE A 4 4.98 -10.98 -11.30
CA ILE A 4 3.91 -11.54 -10.46
C ILE A 4 2.98 -12.36 -11.33
N THR A 5 1.99 -12.99 -10.72
CA THR A 5 0.90 -13.63 -11.46
C THR A 5 -0.45 -13.07 -11.01
N LEU A 6 -1.38 -13.05 -11.96
CA LEU A 6 -2.78 -12.67 -11.73
C LEU A 6 -3.63 -13.88 -12.16
N GLY A 7 -4.14 -14.62 -11.17
CA GLY A 7 -4.87 -15.86 -11.43
C GLY A 7 -4.00 -16.88 -12.18
N GLY A 8 -2.71 -16.94 -11.87
CA GLY A 8 -1.75 -17.81 -12.54
C GLY A 8 -1.16 -17.25 -13.84
N ASN A 9 -1.68 -16.15 -14.35
CA ASN A 9 -1.19 -15.54 -15.60
C ASN A 9 -0.07 -14.53 -15.31
N PRO A 10 1.05 -14.57 -16.05
CA PRO A 10 2.18 -13.66 -15.79
C PRO A 10 1.81 -12.20 -15.99
N SER A 11 2.34 -11.35 -15.12
CA SER A 11 2.25 -9.90 -15.24
C SER A 11 3.52 -9.28 -14.67
N ASN A 12 3.89 -8.12 -15.15
CA ASN A 12 5.12 -7.43 -14.73
C ASN A 12 4.79 -6.08 -14.11
N THR A 13 5.60 -5.69 -13.12
CA THR A 13 5.56 -4.31 -12.60
C THR A 13 6.52 -3.44 -13.43
N VAL A 14 6.33 -2.13 -13.37
CA VAL A 14 7.17 -1.18 -14.13
C VAL A 14 8.59 -1.08 -13.58
N ALA A 15 8.80 -1.44 -12.30
CA ALA A 15 10.10 -1.36 -11.63
C ALA A 15 10.09 -2.30 -10.43
N ASP A 16 11.19 -2.30 -9.66
CA ASP A 16 11.29 -3.07 -8.41
C ASP A 16 10.84 -2.22 -7.22
N LEU A 17 10.44 -2.89 -6.13
CA LEU A 17 10.15 -2.21 -4.86
C LEU A 17 11.41 -1.50 -4.34
N PRO A 18 11.25 -0.44 -3.54
CA PRO A 18 12.38 0.17 -2.83
C PRO A 18 13.10 -0.88 -1.99
N LYS A 19 14.42 -0.81 -1.98
CA LYS A 19 15.26 -1.79 -1.26
C LYS A 19 15.30 -1.47 0.22
N ILE A 20 15.41 -2.50 1.04
CA ILE A 20 15.62 -2.36 2.49
C ILE A 20 16.94 -1.60 2.71
N GLY A 21 16.90 -0.58 3.57
CA GLY A 21 18.03 0.29 3.87
C GLY A 21 18.07 1.56 3.05
N GLN A 22 17.30 1.62 1.96
CA GLN A 22 17.22 2.81 1.12
C GLN A 22 16.24 3.83 1.73
N LYS A 23 16.46 5.10 1.47
CA LYS A 23 15.51 6.14 1.82
C LYS A 23 14.22 5.93 1.00
N ALA A 24 13.07 5.92 1.69
CA ALA A 24 11.79 5.72 1.01
C ALA A 24 11.48 6.93 0.11
N PRO A 25 11.04 6.70 -1.15
CA PRO A 25 10.68 7.81 -2.03
C PRO A 25 9.54 8.64 -1.45
N GLU A 26 9.66 9.96 -1.54
CA GLU A 26 8.59 10.86 -1.14
C GLU A 26 7.39 10.69 -2.07
N PHE A 27 6.20 10.89 -1.52
CA PHE A 27 4.97 10.84 -2.32
C PHE A 27 3.97 11.87 -1.82
N LYS A 28 2.97 12.14 -2.64
CA LYS A 28 1.83 12.96 -2.28
C LYS A 28 0.57 12.25 -2.77
N LEU A 29 -0.25 11.81 -1.84
CA LEU A 29 -1.44 11.00 -2.13
C LEU A 29 -2.69 11.72 -1.63
N VAL A 30 -3.86 11.28 -2.10
CA VAL A 30 -5.13 11.96 -1.83
C VAL A 30 -5.94 11.19 -0.81
N LYS A 31 -6.32 11.86 0.28
CA LYS A 31 -7.17 11.28 1.33
C LYS A 31 -8.64 11.32 0.92
N THR A 32 -9.50 10.68 1.71
CA THR A 32 -10.94 10.58 1.41
C THR A 32 -11.67 11.93 1.43
N ASP A 33 -11.11 12.93 2.10
CA ASP A 33 -11.67 14.30 2.10
C ASP A 33 -11.10 15.18 0.97
N MET A 34 -10.37 14.57 0.04
CA MET A 34 -9.71 15.19 -1.10
C MET A 34 -8.51 16.07 -0.74
N SER A 35 -8.10 16.09 0.53
CA SER A 35 -6.84 16.71 0.94
C SER A 35 -5.67 15.81 0.59
N GLU A 36 -4.47 16.38 0.48
CA GLU A 36 -3.26 15.63 0.17
C GLU A 36 -2.45 15.35 1.42
N VAL A 37 -1.75 14.22 1.41
CA VAL A 37 -0.82 13.82 2.47
C VAL A 37 0.48 13.34 1.82
N SER A 38 1.60 13.71 2.43
CA SER A 38 2.95 13.33 1.99
C SER A 38 3.57 12.37 2.99
N LEU A 39 4.53 11.56 2.54
CA LEU A 39 5.29 10.70 3.45
C LEU A 39 5.95 11.53 4.56
N SER A 40 6.49 12.69 4.22
CA SER A 40 7.13 13.60 5.18
C SER A 40 6.20 14.09 6.30
N ASP A 41 4.89 14.05 6.09
CA ASP A 41 3.91 14.40 7.14
C ASP A 41 3.94 13.41 8.30
N TYR A 42 4.47 12.21 8.06
CA TYR A 42 4.58 11.15 9.07
C TYR A 42 5.99 10.95 9.59
N LYS A 43 6.88 11.91 9.36
CA LYS A 43 8.26 11.84 9.87
C LYS A 43 8.25 11.65 11.38
N GLY A 44 9.07 10.73 11.87
CA GLY A 44 9.10 10.37 13.29
C GLY A 44 8.19 9.23 13.66
N LYS A 45 7.44 8.70 12.69
CA LYS A 45 6.53 7.55 12.89
C LYS A 45 6.92 6.40 11.99
N ASN A 46 6.57 5.19 12.40
CA ASN A 46 6.58 4.04 11.49
C ASN A 46 5.41 4.17 10.54
N VAL A 47 5.63 3.93 9.25
CA VAL A 47 4.58 3.99 8.24
C VAL A 47 4.51 2.65 7.52
N ILE A 48 3.36 1.98 7.61
CA ILE A 48 3.10 0.76 6.87
C ILE A 48 2.32 1.14 5.61
N LEU A 49 2.89 0.86 4.45
CA LEU A 49 2.24 1.09 3.17
C LEU A 49 1.63 -0.23 2.70
N ASN A 50 0.30 -0.35 2.81
CA ASN A 50 -0.46 -1.49 2.30
C ASN A 50 -0.98 -1.11 0.92
N ILE A 51 -0.34 -1.66 -0.12
CA ILE A 51 -0.57 -1.28 -1.52
C ILE A 51 -1.32 -2.41 -2.22
N PHE A 52 -2.37 -2.09 -2.97
CA PHE A 52 -3.20 -3.11 -3.61
C PHE A 52 -3.96 -2.55 -4.81
N PRO A 53 -4.54 -3.43 -5.67
CA PRO A 53 -5.27 -3.01 -6.85
C PRO A 53 -6.55 -2.21 -6.59
N SER A 54 -7.44 -2.67 -5.70
CA SER A 54 -8.72 -2.01 -5.43
C SER A 54 -9.40 -2.53 -4.18
N VAL A 55 -10.07 -1.65 -3.43
CA VAL A 55 -10.90 -2.03 -2.28
C VAL A 55 -12.09 -2.90 -2.69
N ASP A 56 -12.45 -2.91 -3.97
CA ASP A 56 -13.57 -3.70 -4.47
C ASP A 56 -13.16 -5.13 -4.84
N THR A 57 -11.91 -5.54 -4.61
CA THR A 57 -11.49 -6.93 -4.72
C THR A 57 -11.47 -7.57 -3.33
N LYS A 58 -11.81 -8.86 -3.25
CA LYS A 58 -11.98 -9.58 -1.98
C LYS A 58 -10.74 -9.55 -1.10
N VAL A 59 -9.58 -9.89 -1.66
CA VAL A 59 -8.32 -9.98 -0.89
C VAL A 59 -7.83 -8.59 -0.48
N CYS A 60 -8.04 -7.59 -1.31
CA CYS A 60 -7.70 -6.21 -0.96
C CYS A 60 -8.54 -5.72 0.22
N ALA A 61 -9.84 -5.98 0.19
CA ALA A 61 -10.72 -5.65 1.31
C ALA A 61 -10.28 -6.34 2.59
N MET A 62 -9.90 -7.63 2.50
CA MET A 62 -9.39 -8.39 3.65
C MET A 62 -8.10 -7.77 4.20
N SER A 63 -7.18 -7.36 3.33
CA SER A 63 -5.91 -6.78 3.79
C SER A 63 -6.13 -5.45 4.52
N VAL A 64 -7.06 -4.62 4.06
CA VAL A 64 -7.40 -3.38 4.77
C VAL A 64 -7.96 -3.68 6.16
N ARG A 65 -8.88 -4.64 6.26
CA ARG A 65 -9.47 -5.04 7.53
C ARG A 65 -8.42 -5.57 8.51
N GLU A 66 -7.53 -6.45 8.03
CA GLU A 66 -6.46 -7.02 8.86
C GLU A 66 -5.51 -5.95 9.40
N PHE A 67 -5.03 -5.06 8.55
CA PHE A 67 -4.15 -3.99 9.01
C PHE A 67 -4.88 -2.99 9.93
N ASN A 68 -6.14 -2.71 9.65
CA ASN A 68 -6.92 -1.84 10.53
C ASN A 68 -7.04 -2.41 11.95
N GLU A 69 -7.34 -3.70 12.05
CA GLU A 69 -7.46 -4.38 13.34
C GLU A 69 -6.12 -4.40 14.08
N LYS A 70 -5.05 -4.77 13.38
CA LYS A 70 -3.71 -4.88 13.97
C LYS A 70 -3.12 -3.52 14.33
N ALA A 71 -3.42 -2.48 13.56
CA ALA A 71 -2.91 -1.12 13.79
C ALA A 71 -3.39 -0.53 15.12
N ALA A 72 -4.55 -0.96 15.62
CA ALA A 72 -5.10 -0.47 16.89
C ALA A 72 -4.17 -0.72 18.08
N SER A 73 -3.32 -1.75 18.01
CA SER A 73 -2.39 -2.12 19.09
C SER A 73 -0.96 -1.63 18.87
N LEU A 74 -0.69 -0.91 17.78
CA LEU A 74 0.66 -0.45 17.44
C LEU A 74 0.89 0.98 17.91
N ASP A 75 2.01 1.20 18.60
CA ASP A 75 2.43 2.53 19.03
C ASP A 75 3.23 3.22 17.93
N ASN A 76 3.06 4.54 17.83
CA ASN A 76 3.83 5.39 16.90
C ASN A 76 3.84 4.87 15.46
N THR A 77 2.72 4.33 15.01
CA THR A 77 2.62 3.67 13.70
C THR A 77 1.37 4.14 12.96
N VAL A 78 1.55 4.41 11.68
CA VAL A 78 0.46 4.79 10.76
C VAL A 78 0.38 3.73 9.67
N VAL A 79 -0.83 3.32 9.32
CA VAL A 79 -1.06 2.42 8.18
C VAL A 79 -1.76 3.21 7.08
N LEU A 80 -1.14 3.27 5.91
CA LEU A 80 -1.73 3.86 4.71
C LEU A 80 -2.14 2.73 3.77
N CYS A 81 -3.41 2.72 3.39
CA CYS A 81 -3.95 1.74 2.44
C CYS A 81 -4.10 2.43 1.09
N ILE A 82 -3.28 2.02 0.12
CA ILE A 82 -3.03 2.75 -1.12
C ILE A 82 -3.55 1.99 -2.32
N SER A 83 -4.43 2.62 -3.08
CA SER A 83 -4.93 2.09 -4.35
C SER A 83 -5.26 3.23 -5.31
N LYS A 84 -5.54 2.87 -6.57
CA LYS A 84 -6.00 3.85 -7.57
C LYS A 84 -7.51 4.09 -7.51
N ASP A 85 -8.21 3.48 -6.56
CA ASP A 85 -9.61 3.81 -6.33
C ASP A 85 -9.77 5.30 -6.11
N LEU A 86 -10.88 5.85 -6.55
CA LEU A 86 -11.17 7.25 -6.24
C LEU A 86 -11.41 7.40 -4.73
N PRO A 87 -11.06 8.56 -4.15
CA PRO A 87 -11.28 8.79 -2.72
C PRO A 87 -12.72 8.56 -2.27
N PHE A 88 -13.69 8.80 -3.14
CA PHE A 88 -15.11 8.55 -2.86
C PHE A 88 -15.40 7.07 -2.63
N ALA A 89 -14.80 6.19 -3.45
CA ALA A 89 -14.96 4.75 -3.31
C ALA A 89 -14.28 4.25 -2.04
N GLN A 90 -13.11 4.79 -1.72
CA GLN A 90 -12.39 4.46 -0.49
C GLN A 90 -13.19 4.87 0.75
N ALA A 91 -13.80 6.07 0.72
CA ALA A 91 -14.64 6.56 1.81
C ALA A 91 -15.86 5.66 2.02
N ARG A 92 -16.51 5.24 0.95
CA ARG A 92 -17.66 4.32 1.00
C ARG A 92 -17.26 2.99 1.62
N PHE A 93 -16.14 2.42 1.19
CA PHE A 93 -15.62 1.16 1.73
C PHE A 93 -15.33 1.27 3.21
N CYS A 94 -14.59 2.29 3.61
CA CYS A 94 -14.20 2.48 5.02
C CYS A 94 -15.41 2.73 5.93
N GLY A 95 -16.39 3.48 5.45
CA GLY A 95 -17.63 3.71 6.18
C GLY A 95 -18.43 2.43 6.37
N ALA A 96 -18.53 1.61 5.33
CA ALA A 96 -19.26 0.35 5.38
C ALA A 96 -18.58 -0.70 6.27
N GLU A 97 -17.24 -0.69 6.34
CA GLU A 97 -16.44 -1.70 7.05
C GLU A 97 -15.95 -1.25 8.44
N GLY A 98 -16.25 -0.01 8.84
CA GLY A 98 -15.83 0.51 10.14
C GLY A 98 -14.31 0.67 10.25
N ILE A 99 -13.64 1.06 9.18
CA ILE A 99 -12.19 1.24 9.15
C ILE A 99 -11.83 2.59 9.80
N GLU A 100 -11.19 2.56 10.95
CA GLU A 100 -10.83 3.76 11.71
C GLU A 100 -9.33 3.91 11.98
N ASN A 101 -8.59 2.78 12.01
CA ASN A 101 -7.17 2.75 12.38
C ASN A 101 -6.23 2.67 11.18
N ALA A 102 -6.77 2.50 9.99
CA ALA A 102 -6.01 2.56 8.73
C ALA A 102 -6.51 3.75 7.93
N ILE A 103 -5.60 4.40 7.23
CA ILE A 103 -5.91 5.61 6.46
C ILE A 103 -5.92 5.27 4.98
N PRO A 104 -7.10 5.29 4.33
CA PRO A 104 -7.14 5.08 2.88
C PRO A 104 -6.66 6.32 2.16
N VAL A 105 -5.79 6.11 1.18
CA VAL A 105 -5.27 7.17 0.32
C VAL A 105 -5.20 6.69 -1.11
N SER A 106 -5.37 7.60 -2.05
CA SER A 106 -5.44 7.26 -3.47
C SER A 106 -4.27 7.82 -4.24
N ASN A 107 -3.71 7.02 -5.13
CA ASN A 107 -2.73 7.49 -6.11
C ASN A 107 -3.35 7.67 -7.50
N PHE A 108 -4.66 7.98 -7.58
CA PHE A 108 -5.35 8.09 -8.86
C PHE A 108 -4.80 9.20 -9.76
N ARG A 109 -4.27 10.28 -9.17
CA ARG A 109 -3.72 11.41 -9.93
C ARG A 109 -2.21 11.59 -9.73
N ASN A 110 -1.56 10.71 -8.97
CA ASN A 110 -0.12 10.76 -8.75
C ASN A 110 0.56 9.64 -9.55
N ASP A 111 1.03 9.97 -10.75
CA ASP A 111 1.65 8.98 -11.64
C ASP A 111 3.02 8.52 -11.16
N SER A 112 3.71 9.29 -10.32
CA SER A 112 5.06 8.94 -9.88
C SER A 112 5.08 7.86 -8.81
N PHE A 113 4.03 7.75 -7.98
CA PHE A 113 4.01 6.77 -6.89
C PHE A 113 4.22 5.34 -7.40
N GLY A 114 3.44 4.94 -8.39
CA GLY A 114 3.53 3.59 -8.94
C GLY A 114 4.90 3.26 -9.52
N LYS A 115 5.58 4.25 -10.07
CA LYS A 115 6.92 4.10 -10.65
C LYS A 115 8.01 4.14 -9.59
N ASP A 116 7.93 5.06 -8.67
CA ASP A 116 8.92 5.24 -7.60
C ASP A 116 8.94 4.05 -6.64
N TYR A 117 7.78 3.47 -6.37
CA TYR A 117 7.66 2.29 -5.53
C TYR A 117 7.66 0.98 -6.33
N GLY A 118 7.67 1.06 -7.68
CA GLY A 118 7.74 -0.10 -8.54
C GLY A 118 6.51 -0.99 -8.50
N VAL A 119 5.35 -0.46 -8.15
CA VAL A 119 4.13 -1.25 -7.94
C VAL A 119 3.12 -1.16 -9.07
N GLU A 120 3.29 -0.24 -10.01
CA GLU A 120 2.36 -0.14 -11.14
C GLU A 120 2.51 -1.37 -12.05
N LEU A 121 1.39 -1.96 -12.41
CA LEU A 121 1.40 -3.10 -13.33
C LEU A 121 1.55 -2.61 -14.77
N ALA A 122 2.55 -3.14 -15.46
CA ALA A 122 2.93 -2.71 -16.80
C ALA A 122 2.14 -3.44 -17.89
N ASP A 123 1.57 -4.60 -17.57
CA ASP A 123 0.87 -5.45 -18.54
C ASP A 123 -0.18 -6.32 -17.83
N GLY A 124 -0.83 -7.18 -18.59
CA GLY A 124 -1.84 -8.10 -18.07
C GLY A 124 -3.20 -7.44 -17.89
N GLY A 125 -4.14 -8.18 -17.30
CA GLY A 125 -5.51 -7.73 -17.13
C GLY A 125 -5.68 -6.57 -16.17
N PHE A 126 -4.73 -6.39 -15.25
CA PHE A 126 -4.75 -5.28 -14.28
C PHE A 126 -3.76 -4.16 -14.62
N LYS A 127 -3.33 -4.09 -15.88
CA LYS A 127 -2.41 -3.04 -16.33
C LYS A 127 -2.89 -1.66 -15.86
N GLY A 128 -1.97 -0.90 -15.27
CA GLY A 128 -2.25 0.44 -14.76
C GLY A 128 -2.68 0.48 -13.30
N LEU A 129 -3.09 -0.66 -12.73
CA LEU A 129 -3.40 -0.74 -11.30
C LEU A 129 -2.11 -1.01 -10.50
N ASN A 130 -2.20 -0.86 -9.20
CA ASN A 130 -1.10 -1.25 -8.31
C ASN A 130 -1.08 -2.77 -8.13
N ALA A 131 0.11 -3.35 -8.04
CA ALA A 131 0.30 -4.72 -7.57
C ALA A 131 -0.02 -4.79 -6.07
N ARG A 132 -0.03 -5.99 -5.51
CA ARG A 132 -0.19 -6.17 -4.06
C ARG A 132 1.20 -6.18 -3.42
N ALA A 133 1.46 -5.20 -2.57
CA ALA A 133 2.76 -5.05 -1.92
C ALA A 133 2.61 -4.42 -0.53
N VAL A 134 3.60 -4.69 0.32
CA VAL A 134 3.71 -4.03 1.63
C VAL A 134 5.12 -3.46 1.74
N VAL A 135 5.21 -2.20 2.11
CA VAL A 135 6.48 -1.53 2.38
C VAL A 135 6.36 -0.88 3.76
N VAL A 136 7.37 -1.07 4.61
CA VAL A 136 7.40 -0.43 5.93
C VAL A 136 8.56 0.55 5.97
N VAL A 137 8.26 1.77 6.42
CA VAL A 137 9.20 2.88 6.54
C VAL A 137 9.36 3.20 8.02
N ASN A 138 10.61 3.32 8.49
CA ASN A 138 10.88 3.63 9.89
C ASN A 138 10.76 5.14 10.17
N PRO A 139 10.87 5.58 11.45
CA PRO A 139 10.77 7.01 11.79
C PRO A 139 11.81 7.90 11.12
N ASP A 140 12.93 7.35 10.66
CA ASP A 140 13.97 8.09 9.95
C ASP A 140 13.73 8.18 8.44
N GLY A 141 12.65 7.58 7.95
CA GLY A 141 12.30 7.61 6.53
C GLY A 141 12.99 6.55 5.70
N GLU A 142 13.52 5.51 6.32
CA GLU A 142 14.19 4.41 5.62
C GLU A 142 13.29 3.19 5.50
N VAL A 143 13.41 2.48 4.37
CA VAL A 143 12.68 1.24 4.14
C VAL A 143 13.29 0.13 5.01
N VAL A 144 12.48 -0.47 5.88
CA VAL A 144 12.92 -1.56 6.77
C VAL A 144 12.28 -2.90 6.42
N TYR A 145 11.30 -2.90 5.53
CA TYR A 145 10.63 -4.12 5.06
C TYR A 145 9.99 -3.88 3.71
N ASN A 146 10.04 -4.89 2.85
CA ASN A 146 9.28 -4.88 1.58
C ASN A 146 8.80 -6.29 1.26
N GLN A 147 7.65 -6.37 0.64
CA GLN A 147 7.12 -7.61 0.08
C GLN A 147 6.28 -7.30 -1.15
N LEU A 148 6.65 -7.90 -2.28
CA LEU A 148 5.79 -7.95 -3.46
C LEU A 148 5.14 -9.33 -3.46
N VAL A 149 3.81 -9.39 -3.34
CA VAL A 149 3.09 -10.66 -3.30
C VAL A 149 3.12 -11.29 -4.70
N SER A 150 3.64 -12.50 -4.81
CA SER A 150 3.92 -13.15 -6.10
C SER A 150 2.66 -13.49 -6.87
N GLU A 151 1.58 -13.89 -6.20
CA GLU A 151 0.26 -14.09 -6.82
C GLU A 151 -0.68 -13.02 -6.25
N ILE A 152 -1.18 -12.14 -7.09
CA ILE A 152 -1.94 -10.96 -6.65
C ILE A 152 -3.21 -11.33 -5.88
N GLY A 153 -3.73 -12.53 -6.07
CA GLY A 153 -4.88 -13.04 -5.33
C GLY A 153 -4.58 -13.54 -3.93
N ASN A 154 -3.30 -13.58 -3.52
CA ASN A 154 -2.91 -14.01 -2.18
C ASN A 154 -2.78 -12.82 -1.24
N GLU A 155 -2.97 -13.08 0.08
CA GLU A 155 -2.76 -12.08 1.11
C GLU A 155 -1.26 -11.83 1.33
N PRO A 156 -0.89 -10.61 1.77
CA PRO A 156 0.48 -10.34 2.17
C PRO A 156 0.78 -11.02 3.51
N ASP A 157 2.07 -11.07 3.87
CA ASP A 157 2.50 -11.59 5.16
C ASP A 157 2.41 -10.48 6.22
N TYR A 158 1.29 -10.42 6.90
CA TYR A 158 1.02 -9.39 7.92
C TYR A 158 2.02 -9.46 9.07
N GLU A 159 2.32 -10.66 9.55
CA GLU A 159 3.18 -10.84 10.72
C GLU A 159 4.60 -10.33 10.48
N LYS A 160 5.17 -10.63 9.32
CA LYS A 160 6.50 -10.15 8.98
C LYS A 160 6.56 -8.63 8.88
N ALA A 161 5.53 -8.02 8.30
CA ALA A 161 5.47 -6.56 8.22
C ALA A 161 5.39 -5.93 9.61
N LEU A 162 4.64 -6.55 10.52
CA LEU A 162 4.45 -6.01 11.87
C LEU A 162 5.64 -6.22 12.79
N THR A 163 6.45 -7.25 12.55
CA THR A 163 7.63 -7.52 13.40
C THR A 163 8.72 -6.45 13.29
N VAL A 164 8.76 -5.69 12.20
CA VAL A 164 9.75 -4.61 12.02
C VAL A 164 9.30 -3.30 12.63
N VAL A 165 8.06 -3.22 13.08
CA VAL A 165 7.49 -2.06 13.76
C VAL A 165 7.63 -2.25 15.26
N LYS A 166 8.31 -1.31 15.91
CA LYS A 166 8.56 -1.42 17.36
C LYS A 166 8.16 -0.16 18.10
#